data_a3587f620e95208f16b1bf7ebdfc664f
#
_entry.id   a3587f620e95208f16b1bf7ebdfc664f
#
_cell.length_a   1.000
_cell.length_b   1.000
_cell.length_c   1.000
_cell.angle_alpha   90.00
_cell.angle_beta   90.00
_cell.angle_gamma   90.00
#
_symmetry.space_group_name_H-M   'P 1'
#
loop_
_entity.id
_entity.type
_entity.pdbx_description
1 polymer ?
#
loop_
_entity_poly.entity_id
_entity_poly.type
_entity_poly.pdbx_seq_one_letter_code
_entity_poly.pdbx_strand_id
1 'polypeptide(L)'
;VEIERNGIKIDLTKLDEIKQEFMQEQQNLNKRLEHIVEEVMGDTPINLASGADMTKVVYSREVLDRNDHKQVWNIGVGPTGKPLYPPRMNKSAFSKAVRATTKIIQRTDVICCDACDGRGRIQKFKQITRTKMGKKYRVQGDPYKNLSKCPTCVGVGAFYNPNGITAGLKLNPATPSDASINGFKTDKVTIERLISQAESKGNDIAVEFLTKSSRLNAVNVYLDSFVKGFETWTRADGILHT
;
A
#
# COMPACT_ATOMS: atom_id res chain seq x y z
N VAL A 1 17.18 32.49 34.54
CA VAL A 1 16.95 33.36 33.38
C VAL A 1 15.56 33.99 33.54
N GLU A 2 15.32 35.22 33.04
CA GLU A 2 14.05 35.96 33.25
C GLU A 2 12.83 35.19 32.71
N ILE A 3 12.95 34.46 31.63
CA ILE A 3 11.88 33.65 31.06
C ILE A 3 11.40 32.53 32.01
N GLU A 4 12.31 31.92 32.77
CA GLU A 4 11.96 30.88 33.75
C GLU A 4 11.22 31.45 34.96
N ARG A 5 11.39 32.71 35.27
CA ARG A 5 10.69 33.40 36.36
C ARG A 5 9.35 33.97 35.93
N ASN A 6 9.27 34.59 34.76
CA ASN A 6 8.13 35.37 34.31
C ASN A 6 7.19 34.56 33.41
N GLY A 7 7.67 33.41 32.88
CA GLY A 7 6.93 32.63 31.90
C GLY A 7 6.80 33.33 30.53
N ILE A 8 6.07 32.69 29.62
CA ILE A 8 5.77 33.24 28.31
C ILE A 8 4.24 33.40 28.22
N LYS A 9 3.80 34.62 27.91
CA LYS A 9 2.36 34.87 27.70
C LYS A 9 1.90 34.30 26.39
N ILE A 10 0.91 33.43 26.45
CA ILE A 10 0.25 32.81 25.29
C ILE A 10 -1.07 33.51 25.02
N ASP A 11 -1.31 33.89 23.79
CA ASP A 11 -2.60 34.38 23.33
C ASP A 11 -3.53 33.17 23.10
N LEU A 12 -4.40 32.91 24.06
CA LEU A 12 -5.32 31.78 24.04
C LEU A 12 -6.33 31.87 22.91
N THR A 13 -6.74 33.10 22.53
CA THR A 13 -7.66 33.30 21.40
C THR A 13 -6.99 32.90 20.10
N LYS A 14 -5.76 33.34 19.91
CA LYS A 14 -4.97 32.96 18.74
C LYS A 14 -4.64 31.48 18.68
N LEU A 15 -4.39 30.87 19.85
CA LEU A 15 -4.16 29.43 19.94
C LEU A 15 -5.39 28.63 19.51
N ASP A 16 -6.59 29.07 19.93
CA ASP A 16 -7.84 28.42 19.53
C ASP A 16 -8.13 28.59 18.02
N GLU A 17 -7.90 29.77 17.45
CA GLU A 17 -7.99 30.00 16.01
C GLU A 17 -7.09 29.03 15.23
N ILE A 18 -5.82 28.91 15.59
CA ILE A 18 -4.85 28.00 14.98
C ILE A 18 -5.29 26.54 15.13
N LYS A 19 -5.81 26.18 16.29
CA LYS A 19 -6.37 24.85 16.55
C LYS A 19 -7.51 24.53 15.59
N GLN A 20 -8.45 25.44 15.42
CA GLN A 20 -9.58 25.27 14.50
C GLN A 20 -9.12 25.14 13.04
N GLU A 21 -8.17 25.95 12.61
CA GLU A 21 -7.58 25.85 11.28
C GLU A 21 -6.95 24.47 11.03
N PHE A 22 -6.13 23.99 11.96
CA PHE A 22 -5.51 22.66 11.83
C PHE A 22 -6.51 21.52 11.91
N MET A 23 -7.53 21.60 12.75
CA MET A 23 -8.60 20.61 12.80
C MET A 23 -9.39 20.56 11.49
N GLN A 24 -9.69 21.71 10.89
CA GLN A 24 -10.36 21.78 9.61
C GLN A 24 -9.47 21.19 8.49
N GLU A 25 -8.18 21.52 8.48
CA GLU A 25 -7.21 20.95 7.54
C GLU A 25 -7.12 19.43 7.70
N GLN A 26 -7.03 18.93 8.93
CA GLN A 26 -7.00 17.50 9.26
C GLN A 26 -8.22 16.77 8.68
N GLN A 27 -9.43 17.33 8.90
CA GLN A 27 -10.65 16.74 8.36
C GLN A 27 -10.65 16.70 6.81
N ASN A 28 -10.22 17.78 6.17
CA ASN A 28 -10.15 17.85 4.71
C ASN A 28 -9.13 16.85 4.15
N LEU A 29 -7.96 16.73 4.78
CA LEU A 29 -6.94 15.76 4.40
C LEU A 29 -7.43 14.33 4.57
N ASN A 30 -8.07 14.00 5.71
CA ASN A 30 -8.62 12.66 5.94
C ASN A 30 -9.67 12.30 4.87
N LYS A 31 -10.67 13.16 4.63
CA LYS A 31 -11.70 12.92 3.61
C LYS A 31 -11.08 12.68 2.23
N ARG A 32 -10.08 13.47 1.86
CA ARG A 32 -9.44 13.31 0.54
C ARG A 32 -8.62 12.01 0.45
N LEU A 33 -7.91 11.66 1.52
CA LEU A 33 -7.14 10.41 1.57
C LEU A 33 -8.07 9.18 1.55
N GLU A 34 -9.18 9.21 2.30
CA GLU A 34 -10.20 8.16 2.26
C GLU A 34 -10.77 7.98 0.84
N HIS A 35 -11.10 9.08 0.19
CA HIS A 35 -11.58 9.03 -1.21
C HIS A 35 -10.53 8.43 -2.16
N ILE A 36 -9.24 8.78 -2.01
CA ILE A 36 -8.18 8.17 -2.83
C ILE A 36 -8.07 6.66 -2.54
N VAL A 37 -8.16 6.26 -1.26
CA VAL A 37 -8.14 4.84 -0.88
C VAL A 37 -9.31 4.09 -1.51
N GLU A 38 -10.52 4.66 -1.46
CA GLU A 38 -11.70 4.09 -2.09
C GLU A 38 -11.52 3.96 -3.62
N GLU A 39 -10.95 4.97 -4.27
CA GLU A 39 -10.64 4.96 -5.69
C GLU A 39 -9.65 3.85 -6.08
N VAL A 40 -8.59 3.64 -5.27
CA VAL A 40 -7.51 2.69 -5.61
C VAL A 40 -7.69 1.29 -5.02
N MET A 41 -8.51 1.12 -3.97
CA MET A 41 -8.68 -0.14 -3.25
C MET A 41 -10.14 -0.55 -3.03
N GLY A 42 -11.11 0.30 -3.38
CA GLY A 42 -12.54 0.08 -3.15
C GLY A 42 -12.88 -0.02 -1.67
N ASP A 43 -13.88 -0.85 -1.37
CA ASP A 43 -14.41 -1.04 0.00
C ASP A 43 -13.42 -1.74 0.96
N THR A 44 -12.14 -1.82 0.61
CA THR A 44 -11.14 -2.43 1.48
C THR A 44 -10.94 -1.56 2.72
N PRO A 45 -11.20 -2.06 3.94
CA PRO A 45 -11.03 -1.27 5.14
C PRO A 45 -9.55 -0.98 5.39
N ILE A 46 -9.20 0.30 5.39
CA ILE A 46 -7.83 0.79 5.59
C ILE A 46 -7.80 1.78 6.74
N ASN A 47 -6.92 1.54 7.70
CA ASN A 47 -6.61 2.49 8.75
C ASN A 47 -5.32 3.24 8.39
N LEU A 48 -5.44 4.50 8.01
CA LEU A 48 -4.30 5.35 7.62
C LEU A 48 -3.30 5.60 8.75
N ALA A 49 -3.68 5.40 10.00
CA ALA A 49 -2.75 5.47 11.14
C ALA A 49 -1.96 4.16 11.33
N SER A 50 -2.34 3.07 10.65
CA SER A 50 -1.66 1.77 10.72
C SER A 50 -0.54 1.67 9.68
N GLY A 51 0.71 1.48 10.12
CA GLY A 51 1.83 1.26 9.19
C GLY A 51 1.66 0.01 8.32
N ALA A 52 0.93 -1.01 8.79
CA ALA A 52 0.63 -2.20 8.01
C ALA A 52 -0.35 -1.90 6.87
N ASP A 53 -1.39 -1.11 7.15
CA ASP A 53 -2.37 -0.73 6.15
C ASP A 53 -1.81 0.30 5.17
N MET A 54 -0.98 1.24 5.64
CA MET A 54 -0.21 2.12 4.76
C MET A 54 0.68 1.32 3.80
N THR A 55 1.30 0.22 4.27
CA THR A 55 2.06 -0.69 3.39
C THR A 55 1.16 -1.31 2.31
N LYS A 56 -0.07 -1.69 2.65
CA LYS A 56 -1.03 -2.23 1.66
C LYS A 56 -1.38 -1.19 0.60
N VAL A 57 -1.71 0.03 1.01
CA VAL A 57 -2.05 1.11 0.07
C VAL A 57 -0.87 1.45 -0.82
N VAL A 58 0.29 1.73 -0.24
CA VAL A 58 1.45 2.26 -0.96
C VAL A 58 2.08 1.21 -1.88
N TYR A 59 2.29 0.01 -1.36
CA TYR A 59 3.02 -1.04 -2.09
C TYR A 59 2.11 -2.11 -2.71
N SER A 60 0.80 -2.04 -2.48
CA SER A 60 -0.18 -3.06 -2.91
C SER A 60 0.22 -4.46 -2.44
N ARG A 61 0.77 -4.56 -1.25
CA ARG A 61 1.28 -5.80 -0.66
C ARG A 61 0.90 -5.93 0.79
N GLU A 62 0.61 -7.16 1.19
CA GLU A 62 0.46 -7.53 2.59
C GLU A 62 1.52 -8.57 2.98
N VAL A 63 1.96 -8.53 4.22
CA VAL A 63 2.86 -9.53 4.79
C VAL A 63 2.07 -10.80 5.11
N LEU A 64 2.50 -11.94 4.58
CA LEU A 64 1.84 -13.22 4.80
C LEU A 64 2.06 -13.73 6.22
N ASP A 65 3.31 -13.75 6.65
CA ASP A 65 3.72 -14.11 8.01
C ASP A 65 4.80 -13.12 8.48
N ARG A 66 4.58 -12.56 9.67
CA ARG A 66 5.53 -11.60 10.26
C ARG A 66 6.84 -12.26 10.71
N ASN A 67 6.81 -13.53 11.10
CA ASN A 67 7.99 -14.23 11.53
C ASN A 67 8.86 -14.61 10.35
N ASP A 68 8.27 -15.16 9.29
CA ASP A 68 8.96 -15.44 8.04
C ASP A 68 9.51 -14.16 7.40
N HIS A 69 8.75 -13.08 7.45
CA HIS A 69 9.19 -11.78 6.98
C HIS A 69 10.43 -11.30 7.73
N LYS A 70 10.45 -11.39 9.08
CA LYS A 70 11.61 -11.05 9.88
C LYS A 70 12.82 -11.94 9.57
N GLN A 71 12.62 -13.24 9.39
CA GLN A 71 13.70 -14.18 9.06
C GLN A 71 14.33 -13.86 7.72
N VAL A 72 13.53 -13.63 6.66
CA VAL A 72 14.04 -13.28 5.34
C VAL A 72 14.87 -12.00 5.36
N TRP A 73 14.45 -11.03 6.15
CA TRP A 73 15.17 -9.78 6.31
C TRP A 73 16.25 -9.82 7.38
N ASN A 74 16.39 -10.97 8.09
CA ASN A 74 17.31 -11.14 9.21
C ASN A 74 17.23 -9.95 10.20
N ILE A 75 16.00 -9.49 10.47
CA ILE A 75 15.74 -8.39 11.39
C ILE A 75 15.87 -8.93 12.80
N GLY A 76 17.11 -9.24 13.19
CA GLY A 76 17.47 -9.52 14.57
C GLY A 76 17.56 -8.20 15.36
N VAL A 77 17.56 -8.34 16.69
CA VAL A 77 17.84 -7.21 17.58
C VAL A 77 19.28 -7.34 18.03
N GLY A 78 20.10 -6.32 17.74
CA GLY A 78 21.48 -6.28 18.21
C GLY A 78 21.58 -6.05 19.74
N PRO A 79 22.77 -6.18 20.33
CA PRO A 79 22.98 -6.00 21.77
C PRO A 79 22.50 -4.63 22.31
N THR A 80 22.39 -3.64 21.43
CA THR A 80 21.95 -2.28 21.75
C THR A 80 20.44 -2.06 21.56
N GLY A 81 19.66 -3.13 21.31
CA GLY A 81 18.21 -3.02 21.03
C GLY A 81 17.87 -2.49 19.64
N LYS A 82 18.86 -2.17 18.80
CA LYS A 82 18.63 -1.69 17.44
C LYS A 82 18.43 -2.86 16.47
N PRO A 83 17.51 -2.74 15.49
CA PRO A 83 17.33 -3.77 14.48
C PRO A 83 18.60 -3.93 13.64
N LEU A 84 19.00 -5.19 13.47
CA LEU A 84 20.08 -5.59 12.58
C LEU A 84 19.50 -5.76 11.17
N TYR A 85 19.94 -4.93 10.25
CA TYR A 85 19.56 -5.07 8.85
C TYR A 85 20.48 -6.08 8.15
N PRO A 86 19.96 -6.87 7.19
CA PRO A 86 20.77 -7.81 6.42
C PRO A 86 21.87 -7.10 5.64
N PRO A 87 22.95 -7.81 5.31
CA PRO A 87 23.96 -7.30 4.41
C PRO A 87 23.31 -6.87 3.07
N ARG A 88 23.90 -5.89 2.40
CA ARG A 88 23.37 -5.32 1.16
C ARG A 88 22.96 -6.41 0.17
N MET A 89 21.67 -6.59 -0.03
CA MET A 89 21.16 -7.46 -1.08
C MET A 89 21.23 -6.75 -2.44
N ASN A 90 21.58 -7.51 -3.49
CA ASN A 90 21.39 -6.99 -4.83
C ASN A 90 19.89 -6.87 -5.17
N LYS A 91 19.56 -6.07 -6.17
CA LYS A 91 18.18 -5.77 -6.56
C LYS A 91 17.35 -7.03 -6.88
N SER A 92 17.97 -8.05 -7.45
CA SER A 92 17.32 -9.31 -7.80
C SER A 92 17.00 -10.14 -6.56
N ALA A 93 17.96 -10.29 -5.64
CA ALA A 93 17.77 -11.00 -4.38
C ALA A 93 16.70 -10.32 -3.50
N PHE A 94 16.72 -9.00 -3.43
CA PHE A 94 15.70 -8.21 -2.75
C PHE A 94 14.30 -8.46 -3.33
N SER A 95 14.16 -8.36 -4.65
CA SER A 95 12.88 -8.58 -5.33
C SER A 95 12.34 -10.00 -5.08
N LYS A 96 13.22 -11.01 -5.06
CA LYS A 96 12.86 -12.41 -4.76
C LYS A 96 12.39 -12.56 -3.30
N ALA A 97 13.10 -11.97 -2.36
CA ALA A 97 12.75 -12.00 -0.94
C ALA A 97 11.39 -11.33 -0.67
N VAL A 98 11.16 -10.15 -1.26
CA VAL A 98 9.86 -9.45 -1.16
C VAL A 98 8.71 -10.32 -1.70
N ARG A 99 8.92 -11.03 -2.81
CA ARG A 99 7.91 -11.94 -3.37
C ARG A 99 7.63 -13.14 -2.48
N ALA A 100 8.63 -13.66 -1.79
CA ALA A 100 8.49 -14.82 -0.91
C ALA A 100 7.71 -14.51 0.37
N THR A 101 7.86 -13.30 0.91
CA THR A 101 7.30 -12.93 2.22
C THR A 101 6.07 -12.03 2.16
N THR A 102 5.73 -11.55 0.97
CA THR A 102 4.56 -10.70 0.79
C THR A 102 3.67 -11.21 -0.33
N LYS A 103 2.37 -11.04 -0.15
CA LYS A 103 1.36 -11.31 -1.16
C LYS A 103 0.95 -10.00 -1.83
N ILE A 104 0.81 -10.02 -3.16
CA ILE A 104 0.20 -8.91 -3.89
C ILE A 104 -1.29 -8.94 -3.59
N ILE A 105 -1.85 -7.82 -3.19
CA ILE A 105 -3.29 -7.66 -3.01
C ILE A 105 -3.92 -7.74 -4.41
N GLN A 106 -4.82 -8.69 -4.58
CA GLN A 106 -5.53 -8.85 -5.85
C GLN A 106 -6.65 -7.81 -5.96
N ARG A 107 -6.94 -7.41 -7.16
CA ARG A 107 -8.08 -6.54 -7.45
C ARG A 107 -9.38 -7.28 -7.12
N THR A 108 -10.32 -6.57 -6.53
CA THR A 108 -11.64 -7.10 -6.18
C THR A 108 -12.59 -7.22 -7.39
N ASP A 109 -12.23 -6.60 -8.51
CA ASP A 109 -13.01 -6.54 -9.75
C ASP A 109 -12.54 -7.54 -10.82
N VAL A 110 -11.77 -8.53 -10.43
CA VAL A 110 -11.34 -9.61 -11.33
C VAL A 110 -12.45 -10.61 -11.50
N ILE A 111 -12.97 -10.72 -12.71
CA ILE A 111 -13.95 -11.74 -13.10
C ILE A 111 -13.18 -12.93 -13.66
N CYS A 112 -13.29 -14.09 -13.01
CA CYS A 112 -12.71 -15.32 -13.52
C CYS A 112 -13.28 -15.65 -14.89
N CYS A 113 -12.44 -16.16 -15.77
CA CYS A 113 -12.90 -16.62 -17.07
C CYS A 113 -13.61 -17.96 -16.92
N ASP A 114 -14.93 -18.00 -17.14
CA ASP A 114 -15.76 -19.21 -17.04
C ASP A 114 -15.32 -20.28 -18.03
N ALA A 115 -14.81 -19.90 -19.20
CA ALA A 115 -14.36 -20.84 -20.23
C ALA A 115 -13.15 -21.69 -19.81
N CYS A 116 -12.42 -21.30 -18.79
CA CYS A 116 -11.24 -22.03 -18.30
C CYS A 116 -11.15 -22.07 -16.76
N ASP A 117 -12.20 -21.73 -16.05
CA ASP A 117 -12.25 -21.65 -14.57
C ASP A 117 -11.06 -20.90 -13.97
N GLY A 118 -10.69 -19.78 -14.56
CA GLY A 118 -9.56 -18.99 -14.08
C GLY A 118 -8.17 -19.55 -14.41
N ARG A 119 -8.06 -20.72 -15.01
CA ARG A 119 -6.75 -21.39 -15.28
C ARG A 119 -5.94 -20.79 -16.43
N GLY A 120 -6.55 -19.99 -17.28
CA GLY A 120 -5.93 -19.44 -18.49
C GLY A 120 -5.65 -20.47 -19.59
N ARG A 121 -5.93 -21.75 -19.34
CA ARG A 121 -5.66 -22.85 -20.27
C ARG A 121 -6.85 -23.81 -20.33
N ILE A 122 -7.06 -24.37 -21.51
CA ILE A 122 -8.13 -25.33 -21.77
C ILE A 122 -7.59 -26.61 -22.43
N GLN A 123 -8.27 -27.71 -22.17
CA GLN A 123 -8.04 -28.97 -22.84
C GLN A 123 -8.62 -28.90 -24.24
N LYS A 124 -7.81 -29.10 -25.27
CA LYS A 124 -8.28 -29.32 -26.65
C LYS A 124 -8.26 -30.81 -27.00
N PHE A 125 -9.17 -31.18 -27.88
CA PHE A 125 -9.30 -32.53 -28.36
C PHE A 125 -9.01 -32.60 -29.86
N LYS A 126 -8.45 -33.74 -30.31
CA LYS A 126 -8.21 -34.01 -31.72
C LYS A 126 -9.55 -34.11 -32.43
N GLN A 127 -9.61 -33.63 -33.65
CA GLN A 127 -10.76 -33.82 -34.52
C GLN A 127 -10.47 -35.03 -35.43
N ILE A 128 -11.25 -36.11 -35.32
CA ILE A 128 -11.10 -37.31 -36.11
C ILE A 128 -12.25 -37.36 -37.13
N THR A 129 -11.90 -37.53 -38.40
CA THR A 129 -12.89 -37.73 -39.45
C THR A 129 -13.25 -39.23 -39.55
N ARG A 130 -14.50 -39.60 -39.38
CA ARG A 130 -15.01 -40.94 -39.57
C ARG A 130 -15.96 -40.94 -40.76
N THR A 131 -16.07 -42.10 -41.44
CA THR A 131 -16.97 -42.28 -42.56
C THR A 131 -18.01 -43.33 -42.17
N LYS A 132 -19.29 -43.01 -42.34
CA LYS A 132 -20.41 -43.94 -42.16
C LYS A 132 -21.34 -43.77 -43.35
N MET A 133 -21.67 -44.89 -44.02
CA MET A 133 -22.53 -44.91 -45.20
C MET A 133 -22.09 -43.92 -46.30
N GLY A 134 -20.78 -43.84 -46.59
CA GLY A 134 -20.24 -42.93 -47.60
C GLY A 134 -20.16 -41.44 -47.18
N LYS A 135 -20.73 -41.05 -46.04
CA LYS A 135 -20.70 -39.68 -45.53
C LYS A 135 -19.60 -39.49 -44.49
N LYS A 136 -18.76 -38.47 -44.67
CA LYS A 136 -17.72 -38.08 -43.72
C LYS A 136 -18.29 -37.19 -42.64
N TYR A 137 -18.02 -37.49 -41.36
CA TYR A 137 -18.36 -36.66 -40.21
C TYR A 137 -17.18 -36.55 -39.26
N ARG A 138 -17.10 -35.40 -38.52
CA ARG A 138 -16.06 -35.16 -37.55
C ARG A 138 -16.55 -35.58 -36.17
N VAL A 139 -15.69 -36.28 -35.42
CA VAL A 139 -15.92 -36.67 -34.04
C VAL A 139 -14.76 -36.18 -33.19
N GLN A 140 -15.05 -35.91 -31.93
CA GLN A 140 -14.05 -35.60 -30.96
C GLN A 140 -13.20 -36.85 -30.68
N GLY A 141 -11.89 -36.72 -30.80
CA GLY A 141 -10.94 -37.80 -30.49
C GLY A 141 -10.25 -37.54 -29.16
N ASP A 142 -9.07 -38.13 -28.99
CA ASP A 142 -8.29 -38.04 -27.77
C ASP A 142 -7.86 -36.58 -27.45
N PRO A 143 -7.70 -36.25 -26.17
CA PRO A 143 -7.18 -34.95 -25.77
C PRO A 143 -5.72 -34.78 -26.26
N TYR A 144 -5.32 -33.55 -26.57
CA TYR A 144 -3.94 -33.25 -26.77
C TYR A 144 -3.17 -33.36 -25.42
N LYS A 145 -1.94 -33.83 -25.47
CA LYS A 145 -1.08 -33.94 -24.25
C LYS A 145 -0.88 -32.62 -23.53
N ASN A 146 -0.83 -31.52 -24.26
CA ASN A 146 -0.58 -30.19 -23.71
C ASN A 146 -1.86 -29.36 -23.69
N LEU A 147 -2.06 -28.62 -22.60
CA LEU A 147 -3.10 -27.62 -22.49
C LEU A 147 -2.84 -26.44 -23.44
N SER A 148 -3.83 -25.98 -24.15
CA SER A 148 -3.76 -24.79 -25.01
C SER A 148 -4.16 -23.54 -24.22
N LYS A 149 -3.65 -22.38 -24.63
CA LYS A 149 -4.13 -21.11 -24.09
C LYS A 149 -5.64 -20.99 -24.30
N CYS A 150 -6.36 -20.54 -23.28
CA CYS A 150 -7.80 -20.27 -23.41
C CYS A 150 -8.01 -19.14 -24.45
N PRO A 151 -8.80 -19.36 -25.49
CA PRO A 151 -9.04 -18.33 -26.50
C PRO A 151 -9.86 -17.15 -25.98
N THR A 152 -10.70 -17.38 -24.97
CA THR A 152 -11.61 -16.37 -24.43
C THR A 152 -10.85 -15.31 -23.63
N CYS A 153 -9.94 -15.71 -22.74
CA CYS A 153 -9.14 -14.80 -21.92
C CYS A 153 -7.69 -14.65 -22.41
N VAL A 154 -7.38 -15.21 -23.58
CA VAL A 154 -6.04 -15.19 -24.22
C VAL A 154 -4.94 -15.71 -23.28
N GLY A 155 -5.30 -16.66 -22.41
CA GLY A 155 -4.35 -17.28 -21.48
C GLY A 155 -4.19 -16.57 -20.13
N VAL A 156 -4.89 -15.48 -19.88
CA VAL A 156 -4.81 -14.72 -18.64
C VAL A 156 -5.56 -15.39 -17.48
N GLY A 157 -6.64 -16.10 -17.76
CA GLY A 157 -7.50 -16.74 -16.76
C GLY A 157 -8.59 -15.83 -16.19
N ALA A 158 -8.51 -14.53 -16.44
CA ALA A 158 -9.45 -13.57 -15.90
C ALA A 158 -9.69 -12.40 -16.87
N PHE A 159 -10.79 -11.71 -16.67
CA PHE A 159 -11.09 -10.43 -17.27
C PHE A 159 -10.99 -9.34 -16.19
N TYR A 160 -10.47 -8.21 -16.57
CA TYR A 160 -10.38 -7.03 -15.71
C TYR A 160 -11.41 -6.02 -16.18
N ASN A 161 -12.22 -5.53 -15.25
CA ASN A 161 -13.07 -4.39 -15.55
C ASN A 161 -12.15 -3.18 -15.85
N PRO A 162 -12.23 -2.55 -17.02
CA PRO A 162 -11.41 -1.39 -17.35
C PRO A 162 -11.66 -0.20 -16.40
N ASN A 163 -12.86 -0.11 -15.81
CA ASN A 163 -13.21 0.88 -14.79
C ASN A 163 -13.00 0.34 -13.37
N GLY A 164 -12.37 -0.81 -13.23
CA GLY A 164 -12.24 -1.48 -11.94
C GLY A 164 -11.12 -0.91 -11.10
N ILE A 165 -11.31 -1.10 -9.81
CA ILE A 165 -10.47 -0.62 -8.73
C ILE A 165 -9.08 -1.25 -8.78
N THR A 166 -8.04 -0.46 -8.63
CA THR A 166 -6.68 -0.96 -8.52
C THR A 166 -6.41 -1.42 -7.09
N ALA A 167 -5.51 -2.39 -6.91
CA ALA A 167 -5.12 -2.82 -5.58
C ALA A 167 -4.01 -1.91 -5.03
N GLY A 168 -4.35 -0.69 -4.64
CA GLY A 168 -3.44 0.33 -4.13
C GLY A 168 -2.57 1.00 -5.20
N LEU A 169 -1.54 1.72 -4.75
CA LEU A 169 -0.71 2.60 -5.58
C LEU A 169 0.40 1.88 -6.36
N LYS A 170 0.66 0.60 -6.07
CA LYS A 170 1.64 -0.28 -6.75
C LYS A 170 3.07 0.28 -6.81
N LEU A 171 3.47 1.06 -5.82
CA LEU A 171 4.85 1.52 -5.72
C LEU A 171 5.77 0.37 -5.30
N ASN A 172 7.03 0.46 -5.67
CA ASN A 172 8.00 -0.58 -5.36
C ASN A 172 8.94 -0.13 -4.25
N PRO A 173 9.18 -0.98 -3.23
CA PRO A 173 10.25 -0.74 -2.28
C PRO A 173 11.59 -0.73 -3.03
N ALA A 174 12.42 0.27 -2.78
CA ALA A 174 13.63 0.50 -3.55
C ALA A 174 14.84 -0.27 -3.04
N THR A 175 14.92 -0.48 -1.72
CA THR A 175 16.11 -1.05 -1.07
C THR A 175 15.73 -2.06 0.02
N PRO A 176 16.64 -2.97 0.41
CA PRO A 176 16.44 -3.88 1.56
C PRO A 176 16.17 -3.13 2.87
N SER A 177 16.71 -1.91 3.01
CA SER A 177 16.49 -1.07 4.19
C SER A 177 15.05 -0.55 4.31
N ASP A 178 14.23 -0.70 3.28
CA ASP A 178 12.82 -0.34 3.29
C ASP A 178 11.96 -1.42 3.96
N ALA A 179 12.50 -2.59 4.23
CA ALA A 179 11.79 -3.61 4.98
C ALA A 179 11.54 -3.17 6.43
N SER A 180 10.37 -3.51 6.95
CA SER A 180 9.98 -3.27 8.33
C SER A 180 9.16 -4.42 8.88
N ILE A 181 8.89 -4.41 10.18
CA ILE A 181 8.03 -5.40 10.83
C ILE A 181 6.59 -5.39 10.31
N ASN A 182 6.17 -4.25 9.74
CA ASN A 182 4.83 -4.06 9.18
C ASN A 182 4.80 -4.29 7.66
N GLY A 183 5.88 -4.80 7.08
CA GLY A 183 6.06 -5.01 5.65
C GLY A 183 7.14 -4.08 5.10
N PHE A 184 6.81 -2.82 4.86
CA PHE A 184 7.75 -1.83 4.33
C PHE A 184 7.61 -0.51 5.06
N LYS A 185 8.70 0.27 5.03
CA LYS A 185 8.74 1.58 5.65
C LYS A 185 7.86 2.59 4.91
N THR A 186 7.23 3.42 5.70
CA THR A 186 6.48 4.60 5.26
C THR A 186 6.90 5.83 6.08
N ASP A 187 8.19 5.87 6.49
CA ASP A 187 8.77 7.04 7.16
C ASP A 187 8.99 8.20 6.18
N LYS A 188 9.22 9.39 6.71
CA LYS A 188 9.36 10.63 5.94
C LYS A 188 10.34 10.49 4.78
N VAL A 189 11.54 9.94 5.02
CA VAL A 189 12.59 9.79 4.00
C VAL A 189 12.15 8.81 2.91
N THR A 190 11.48 7.73 3.29
CA THR A 190 10.94 6.75 2.33
C THR A 190 9.82 7.36 1.51
N ILE A 191 8.91 8.12 2.12
CA ILE A 191 7.81 8.82 1.43
C ILE A 191 8.36 9.81 0.41
N GLU A 192 9.33 10.65 0.75
CA GLU A 192 9.94 11.61 -0.18
C GLU A 192 10.54 10.92 -1.42
N ARG A 193 11.22 9.80 -1.22
CA ARG A 193 11.74 8.98 -2.32
C ARG A 193 10.64 8.34 -3.16
N LEU A 194 9.55 7.90 -2.54
CA LEU A 194 8.40 7.31 -3.24
C LEU A 194 7.64 8.36 -4.04
N ILE A 195 7.56 9.61 -3.57
CA ILE A 195 7.01 10.74 -4.33
C ILE A 195 7.82 10.91 -5.61
N SER A 196 9.14 11.02 -5.53
CA SER A 196 10.00 11.15 -6.71
C SER A 196 9.89 9.94 -7.67
N GLN A 197 9.69 8.74 -7.12
CA GLN A 197 9.42 7.55 -7.94
C GLN A 197 8.06 7.61 -8.65
N ALA A 198 7.03 8.13 -7.99
CA ALA A 198 5.69 8.29 -8.55
C ALA A 198 5.67 9.36 -9.64
N GLU A 199 6.31 10.50 -9.40
CA GLU A 199 6.49 11.59 -10.39
C GLU A 199 7.17 11.10 -11.66
N SER A 200 8.27 10.34 -11.50
CA SER A 200 9.01 9.79 -12.65
C SER A 200 8.20 8.80 -13.50
N LYS A 201 7.10 8.28 -12.94
CA LYS A 201 6.19 7.34 -13.62
C LYS A 201 4.87 7.99 -14.08
N GLY A 202 4.67 9.28 -13.80
CA GLY A 202 3.41 9.97 -14.07
C GLY A 202 2.22 9.42 -13.27
N ASN A 203 2.47 8.96 -12.03
CA ASN A 203 1.42 8.45 -11.13
C ASN A 203 0.95 9.55 -10.18
N ASP A 204 0.12 10.46 -10.71
CA ASP A 204 -0.35 11.65 -10.00
C ASP A 204 -1.15 11.31 -8.72
N ILE A 205 -1.95 10.23 -8.76
CA ILE A 205 -2.71 9.75 -7.60
C ILE A 205 -1.76 9.36 -6.46
N ALA A 206 -0.66 8.67 -6.78
CA ALA A 206 0.33 8.30 -5.78
C ALA A 206 1.06 9.52 -5.21
N VAL A 207 1.40 10.50 -6.05
CA VAL A 207 2.01 11.76 -5.61
C VAL A 207 1.07 12.49 -4.65
N GLU A 208 -0.20 12.64 -5.04
CA GLU A 208 -1.20 13.30 -4.21
C GLU A 208 -1.37 12.58 -2.86
N PHE A 209 -1.56 11.26 -2.86
CA PHE A 209 -1.74 10.47 -1.66
C PHE A 209 -0.56 10.61 -0.69
N LEU A 210 0.67 10.44 -1.18
CA LEU A 210 1.88 10.49 -0.35
C LEU A 210 2.12 11.89 0.22
N THR A 211 1.91 12.93 -0.57
CA THR A 211 2.06 14.33 -0.14
C THR A 211 1.03 14.67 0.93
N LYS A 212 -0.25 14.31 0.71
CA LYS A 212 -1.31 14.56 1.70
C LYS A 212 -1.14 13.74 2.98
N SER A 213 -0.67 12.49 2.88
CA SER A 213 -0.35 11.66 4.05
C SER A 213 0.79 12.25 4.87
N SER A 214 1.83 12.77 4.22
CA SER A 214 2.92 13.46 4.90
C SER A 214 2.44 14.73 5.60
N ARG A 215 1.57 15.51 4.95
CA ARG A 215 0.97 16.71 5.54
C ARG A 215 0.06 16.38 6.71
N LEU A 216 -0.77 15.35 6.61
CA LEU A 216 -1.64 14.89 7.69
C LEU A 216 -0.82 14.51 8.94
N ASN A 217 0.29 13.79 8.75
CA ASN A 217 1.17 13.45 9.87
C ASN A 217 1.76 14.70 10.54
N ALA A 218 2.14 15.74 9.78
CA ALA A 218 2.62 17.00 10.33
C ALA A 218 1.51 17.73 11.11
N VAL A 219 0.30 17.80 10.56
CA VAL A 219 -0.87 18.40 11.23
C VAL A 219 -1.18 17.68 12.53
N ASN A 220 -1.16 16.33 12.54
CA ASN A 220 -1.37 15.55 13.76
C ASN A 220 -0.32 15.86 14.83
N VAL A 221 0.96 15.98 14.45
CA VAL A 221 2.02 16.37 15.38
C VAL A 221 1.77 17.78 15.95
N TYR A 222 1.34 18.73 15.12
CA TYR A 222 1.02 20.08 15.61
C TYR A 222 -0.16 20.06 16.60
N LEU A 223 -1.24 19.35 16.30
CA LEU A 223 -2.38 19.25 17.20
C LEU A 223 -2.04 18.52 18.50
N ASP A 224 -1.41 17.38 18.42
CA ASP A 224 -1.16 16.52 19.60
C ASP A 224 0.01 17.01 20.47
N SER A 225 1.04 17.58 19.88
CA SER A 225 2.25 17.97 20.63
C SER A 225 2.28 19.45 20.97
N PHE A 226 1.99 20.34 20.01
CA PHE A 226 2.08 21.78 20.24
C PHE A 226 0.80 22.36 20.81
N VAL A 227 -0.33 22.22 20.12
CA VAL A 227 -1.60 22.84 20.56
C VAL A 227 -2.02 22.26 21.91
N LYS A 228 -2.09 20.94 22.01
CA LYS A 228 -2.46 20.26 23.27
C LYS A 228 -1.41 20.50 24.37
N GLY A 229 -0.13 20.59 24.03
CA GLY A 229 0.93 20.95 24.96
C GLY A 229 0.71 22.36 25.52
N PHE A 230 0.49 23.35 24.68
CA PHE A 230 0.21 24.71 25.13
C PHE A 230 -1.08 24.78 25.96
N GLU A 231 -2.16 24.12 25.57
CA GLU A 231 -3.40 24.06 26.37
C GLU A 231 -3.15 23.46 27.76
N THR A 232 -2.29 22.44 27.85
CA THR A 232 -2.03 21.73 29.12
C THR A 232 -1.09 22.49 30.03
N TRP A 233 -0.09 23.20 29.50
CA TRP A 233 0.95 23.84 30.27
C TRP A 233 0.72 25.33 30.51
N THR A 234 -0.24 25.94 29.80
CA THR A 234 -0.62 27.33 30.02
C THR A 234 -1.62 27.39 31.18
N ARG A 235 -1.38 28.25 32.16
CA ARG A 235 -2.29 28.50 33.27
C ARG A 235 -3.47 29.34 32.83
N ALA A 236 -4.46 29.46 33.71
CA ALA A 236 -5.68 30.26 33.47
C ALA A 236 -5.41 31.75 33.19
N ASP A 237 -4.25 32.27 33.61
CA ASP A 237 -3.77 33.64 33.36
C ASP A 237 -3.09 33.78 31.96
N GLY A 238 -3.05 32.69 31.18
CA GLY A 238 -2.39 32.67 29.87
C GLY A 238 -0.85 32.61 29.92
N ILE A 239 -0.26 32.28 31.06
CA ILE A 239 1.21 32.22 31.22
C ILE A 239 1.67 30.75 31.16
N LEU A 240 2.58 30.46 30.23
CA LEU A 240 3.31 29.20 30.13
C LEU A 240 4.58 29.29 30.98
N HIS A 241 4.75 28.35 31.90
CA HIS A 241 5.96 28.16 32.66
C HIS A 241 6.68 26.89 32.19
N THR A 242 7.98 26.99 31.97
CA THR A 242 8.86 25.87 31.60
C THR A 242 9.39 25.15 32.84
#